data_1543bd2cb47d97b7f0d8fb50857fe634
#
_entry.id   1543bd2cb47d97b7f0d8fb50857fe634
#
_cell.length_a   1.000
_cell.length_b   1.000
_cell.length_c   1.000
_cell.angle_alpha   90.00
_cell.angle_beta   90.00
_cell.angle_gamma   90.00
#
_symmetry.space_group_name_H-M   'P 1'
#
loop_
_entity.id
_entity.type
_entity.pdbx_description
1 polymer ?
#
loop_
_entity_poly.entity_id
_entity_poly.type
_entity_poly.pdbx_seq_one_letter_code
_entity_poly.pdbx_strand_id
1 'polypeptide(L)'
;MSDPQEEPRGVHNPRVVDLITDDPATGEVVLVMLEARPWESEPLQLRQLEAKFNAYLEYVLGGHMGKQYPDYADRPVRIQLDCAENPRSEDRAFFTAMSNFAAAEQIRLVVQVMQTPD
;
A
#
# COMPACT_ATOMS: atom_id res chain seq x y z
N MET A 1 -17.71 9.36 18.02
CA MET A 1 -16.65 10.38 17.94
C MET A 1 -15.32 9.66 17.78
N SER A 2 -14.55 9.99 16.75
CA SER A 2 -13.27 9.33 16.55
C SER A 2 -12.25 9.82 17.56
N ASP A 3 -11.34 8.92 17.94
CA ASP A 3 -10.23 9.24 18.82
C ASP A 3 -9.39 10.35 18.15
N PRO A 4 -9.06 11.44 18.86
CA PRO A 4 -8.23 12.49 18.26
C PRO A 4 -6.85 12.04 17.83
N GLN A 5 -6.40 10.87 18.29
CA GLN A 5 -5.13 10.29 17.84
C GLN A 5 -5.29 9.39 16.62
N GLU A 6 -6.52 9.10 16.24
CA GLU A 6 -6.81 8.25 15.10
C GLU A 6 -6.73 9.08 13.83
N GLU A 7 -5.82 8.69 12.93
CA GLU A 7 -5.64 9.39 11.67
C GLU A 7 -6.44 8.71 10.56
N PRO A 8 -6.94 9.46 9.58
CA PRO A 8 -7.70 8.87 8.48
C PRO A 8 -6.82 7.94 7.66
N ARG A 9 -7.43 6.85 7.19
CA ARG A 9 -6.80 5.91 6.27
C ARG A 9 -6.95 6.40 4.84
N GLY A 10 -6.08 5.92 3.98
CA GLY A 10 -6.14 6.24 2.56
C GLY A 10 -4.80 6.71 2.04
N VAL A 11 -4.67 6.66 0.72
CA VAL A 11 -3.43 7.02 0.02
C VAL A 11 -3.01 8.47 0.30
N HIS A 12 -3.96 9.34 0.59
CA HIS A 12 -3.66 10.74 0.89
C HIS A 12 -2.90 10.94 2.21
N ASN A 13 -2.84 9.92 3.07
CA ASN A 13 -2.17 10.02 4.36
C ASN A 13 -1.03 9.01 4.46
N PRO A 14 0.24 9.43 4.23
CA PRO A 14 1.38 8.52 4.29
C PRO A 14 1.79 8.13 5.72
N ARG A 15 1.22 8.75 6.74
CA ARG A 15 1.61 8.54 8.14
C ARG A 15 1.03 7.28 8.75
N VAL A 16 0.04 6.67 8.08
CA VAL A 16 -0.72 5.54 8.62
C VAL A 16 -0.60 4.35 7.69
N VAL A 17 -0.41 3.16 8.25
CA VAL A 17 -0.60 1.90 7.53
C VAL A 17 -2.10 1.62 7.57
N ASP A 18 -2.74 1.61 6.40
CA ASP A 18 -4.21 1.49 6.33
C ASP A 18 -4.71 0.16 6.88
N LEU A 19 -4.00 -0.91 6.55
CA LEU A 19 -4.30 -2.26 7.06
C LEU A 19 -3.04 -3.11 6.96
N ILE A 20 -2.76 -3.87 8.01
CA ILE A 20 -1.72 -4.88 7.98
C ILE A 20 -2.34 -6.22 8.37
N THR A 21 -2.06 -7.24 7.57
CA THR A 21 -2.56 -8.59 7.80
C THR A 21 -1.56 -9.58 7.20
N ASP A 22 -1.92 -10.84 7.15
CA ASP A 22 -1.11 -11.84 6.47
C ASP A 22 -1.97 -12.75 5.62
N ASP A 23 -1.33 -13.35 4.62
CA ASP A 23 -1.99 -14.27 3.70
C ASP A 23 -1.47 -15.69 3.99
N PRO A 24 -2.28 -16.56 4.60
CA PRO A 24 -1.81 -17.90 4.94
C PRO A 24 -1.53 -18.77 3.71
N ALA A 25 -2.10 -18.44 2.54
CA ALA A 25 -1.85 -19.20 1.32
C ALA A 25 -0.45 -18.97 0.79
N THR A 26 0.11 -17.77 0.97
CA THR A 26 1.44 -17.42 0.45
C THR A 26 2.48 -17.22 1.53
N GLY A 27 2.06 -17.06 2.78
CA GLY A 27 2.96 -16.72 3.88
C GLY A 27 3.36 -15.26 3.92
N GLU A 28 2.85 -14.45 3.00
CA GLU A 28 3.20 -13.03 2.93
C GLU A 28 2.52 -12.22 4.01
N VAL A 29 3.25 -11.23 4.55
CA VAL A 29 2.64 -10.14 5.30
C VAL A 29 2.10 -9.16 4.28
N VAL A 30 0.87 -8.72 4.44
CA VAL A 30 0.18 -7.85 3.48
C VAL A 30 -0.02 -6.47 4.09
N LEU A 31 0.57 -5.47 3.46
CA LEU A 31 0.39 -4.07 3.82
C LEU A 31 -0.51 -3.44 2.77
N VAL A 32 -1.70 -3.02 3.17
CA VAL A 32 -2.70 -2.51 2.24
C VAL A 32 -2.70 -0.99 2.21
N MET A 33 -2.69 -0.43 0.99
CA MET A 33 -2.94 0.98 0.74
C MET A 33 -4.34 1.10 0.14
N LEU A 34 -5.16 2.01 0.67
CA LEU A 34 -6.54 2.18 0.22
C LEU A 34 -6.67 3.44 -0.64
N GLU A 35 -7.19 3.27 -1.86
CA GLU A 35 -7.53 4.39 -2.73
C GLU A 35 -9.00 4.29 -3.12
N ALA A 36 -9.84 4.93 -2.30
CA ALA A 36 -11.29 4.90 -2.49
C ALA A 36 -11.79 5.96 -3.47
N ARG A 37 -10.92 6.88 -3.89
CA ARG A 37 -11.28 7.97 -4.79
C ARG A 37 -11.17 7.50 -6.24
N PRO A 38 -11.95 8.11 -7.15
CA PRO A 38 -11.72 7.89 -8.59
C PRO A 38 -10.33 8.36 -8.99
N TRP A 39 -9.77 7.75 -10.04
CA TRP A 39 -8.49 8.19 -10.57
C TRP A 39 -8.69 9.52 -11.31
N GLU A 40 -7.84 10.48 -10.98
CA GLU A 40 -7.92 11.83 -11.55
C GLU A 40 -6.73 12.09 -12.47
N SER A 41 -6.92 13.03 -13.39
CA SER A 41 -5.84 13.44 -14.30
C SER A 41 -4.78 14.30 -13.60
N GLU A 42 -5.09 14.78 -12.40
CA GLU A 42 -4.18 15.62 -11.64
C GLU A 42 -3.01 14.81 -11.07
N PRO A 43 -1.79 15.32 -11.12
CA PRO A 43 -0.63 14.57 -10.63
C PRO A 43 -0.60 14.40 -9.10
N LEU A 44 -1.42 15.16 -8.37
CA LEU A 44 -1.41 15.12 -6.90
C LEU A 44 -1.69 13.72 -6.37
N GLN A 45 -2.65 13.02 -6.97
CA GLN A 45 -3.03 11.68 -6.51
C GLN A 45 -1.88 10.68 -6.63
N LEU A 46 -1.16 10.73 -7.76
CA LEU A 46 -0.01 9.84 -7.94
C LEU A 46 1.15 10.22 -7.00
N ARG A 47 1.32 11.50 -6.71
CA ARG A 47 2.34 11.94 -5.74
C ARG A 47 2.00 11.44 -4.34
N GLN A 48 0.73 11.48 -3.97
CA GLN A 48 0.29 10.95 -2.68
C GLN A 48 0.51 9.45 -2.60
N LEU A 49 0.21 8.73 -3.66
CA LEU A 49 0.43 7.30 -3.72
C LEU A 49 1.92 6.97 -3.61
N GLU A 50 2.78 7.70 -4.31
CA GLU A 50 4.22 7.51 -4.24
C GLU A 50 4.74 7.75 -2.81
N ALA A 51 4.29 8.82 -2.17
CA ALA A 51 4.69 9.14 -0.80
C ALA A 51 4.28 8.03 0.18
N LYS A 52 3.06 7.51 0.02
CA LYS A 52 2.59 6.43 0.87
C LYS A 52 3.34 5.14 0.62
N PHE A 53 3.59 4.82 -0.64
CA PHE A 53 4.37 3.65 -1.03
C PHE A 53 5.78 3.72 -0.42
N ASN A 54 6.45 4.87 -0.52
CA ASN A 54 7.77 5.05 0.05
C ASN A 54 7.76 4.92 1.58
N ALA A 55 6.70 5.42 2.22
CA ALA A 55 6.55 5.26 3.67
C ALA A 55 6.40 3.79 4.07
N TYR A 56 5.67 3.01 3.27
CA TYR A 56 5.54 1.57 3.53
C TYR A 56 6.87 0.84 3.34
N LEU A 57 7.62 1.19 2.30
CA LEU A 57 8.95 0.60 2.10
C LEU A 57 9.86 0.89 3.29
N GLU A 58 9.87 2.12 3.76
CA GLU A 58 10.67 2.49 4.92
C GLU A 58 10.23 1.75 6.17
N TYR A 59 8.94 1.59 6.36
CA TYR A 59 8.39 0.85 7.50
C TYR A 59 8.91 -0.59 7.54
N VAL A 60 8.94 -1.24 6.38
CA VAL A 60 9.43 -2.62 6.27
C VAL A 60 10.95 -2.67 6.33
N LEU A 61 11.63 -1.93 5.46
CA LEU A 61 13.08 -2.01 5.29
C LEU A 61 13.86 -1.40 6.45
N GLY A 62 13.26 -0.43 7.13
CA GLY A 62 13.86 0.19 8.30
C GLY A 62 13.71 -0.62 9.58
N GLY A 63 13.02 -1.77 9.50
CA GLY A 63 12.86 -2.65 10.66
C GLY A 63 11.71 -2.30 11.60
N HIS A 64 10.94 -1.27 11.28
CA HIS A 64 9.85 -0.82 12.15
C HIS A 64 8.72 -1.85 12.24
N MET A 65 8.40 -2.49 11.11
CA MET A 65 7.37 -3.53 11.09
C MET A 65 7.77 -4.71 11.97
N GLY A 66 9.01 -5.16 11.86
CA GLY A 66 9.51 -6.29 12.65
C GLY A 66 9.57 -5.99 14.13
N LYS A 67 9.81 -4.73 14.51
CA LYS A 67 9.79 -4.34 15.92
C LYS A 67 8.36 -4.30 16.45
N GLN A 68 7.45 -3.78 15.67
CA GLN A 68 6.05 -3.67 16.07
C GLN A 68 5.35 -5.02 16.05
N TYR A 69 5.68 -5.86 15.08
CA TYR A 69 5.10 -7.19 14.89
C TYR A 69 6.22 -8.21 14.72
N PRO A 70 6.81 -8.70 15.82
CA PRO A 70 7.95 -9.63 15.71
C PRO A 70 7.66 -10.89 14.90
N ASP A 71 6.41 -11.36 14.90
CA ASP A 71 6.03 -12.54 14.13
C ASP A 71 6.12 -12.32 12.61
N TYR A 72 6.18 -11.05 12.18
CA TYR A 72 6.26 -10.69 10.77
C TYR A 72 7.69 -10.36 10.32
N ALA A 73 8.66 -10.31 11.24
CA ALA A 73 9.98 -9.74 10.99
C ALA A 73 10.73 -10.40 9.82
N ASP A 74 10.60 -11.72 9.68
CA ASP A 74 11.36 -12.49 8.69
C ASP A 74 10.49 -13.05 7.57
N ARG A 75 9.28 -12.53 7.43
CA ARG A 75 8.34 -13.04 6.44
C ARG A 75 8.39 -12.22 5.15
N PRO A 76 8.10 -12.83 4.02
CA PRO A 76 7.98 -12.07 2.77
C PRO A 76 6.84 -11.06 2.87
N VAL A 77 6.98 -9.95 2.14
CA VAL A 77 6.04 -8.84 2.23
C VAL A 77 5.41 -8.57 0.87
N ARG A 78 4.11 -8.33 0.88
CA ARG A 78 3.35 -7.85 -0.26
C ARG A 78 2.76 -6.49 0.11
N ILE A 79 2.98 -5.48 -0.73
CA ILE A 79 2.24 -4.22 -0.65
C ILE A 79 1.10 -4.31 -1.64
N GLN A 80 -0.12 -4.04 -1.18
CA GLN A 80 -1.32 -4.21 -1.98
C GLN A 80 -2.08 -2.90 -2.02
N LEU A 81 -2.31 -2.40 -3.24
CA LEU A 81 -3.13 -1.22 -3.46
C LEU A 81 -4.54 -1.66 -3.81
N ASP A 82 -5.48 -1.36 -2.94
CA ASP A 82 -6.90 -1.62 -3.17
C ASP A 82 -7.55 -0.34 -3.67
N CYS A 83 -8.02 -0.36 -4.92
CA CYS A 83 -8.60 0.80 -5.61
C CYS A 83 -10.10 0.66 -5.76
N ALA A 84 -10.82 1.77 -5.76
CA ALA A 84 -12.23 1.77 -6.10
C ALA A 84 -12.45 1.50 -7.60
N GLU A 85 -11.52 1.95 -8.44
CA GLU A 85 -11.60 1.80 -9.89
C GLU A 85 -10.27 1.32 -10.44
N ASN A 86 -10.27 0.72 -11.63
CA ASN A 86 -9.03 0.35 -12.30
C ASN A 86 -8.18 1.58 -12.57
N PRO A 87 -6.86 1.49 -12.35
CA PRO A 87 -5.96 2.58 -12.74
C PRO A 87 -6.09 2.89 -14.22
N ARG A 88 -5.84 4.14 -14.59
CA ARG A 88 -5.90 4.57 -15.99
C ARG A 88 -4.73 3.99 -16.75
N SER A 89 -4.98 3.66 -18.04
CA SER A 89 -3.93 3.15 -18.93
C SER A 89 -2.76 4.13 -19.05
N GLU A 90 -3.05 5.43 -18.96
CA GLU A 90 -2.05 6.50 -19.02
C GLU A 90 -1.02 6.41 -17.88
N ASP A 91 -1.40 5.81 -16.78
CA ASP A 91 -0.54 5.71 -15.58
C ASP A 91 0.18 4.38 -15.49
N ARG A 92 0.11 3.55 -16.53
CA ARG A 92 0.73 2.21 -16.51
C ARG A 92 2.21 2.26 -16.21
N ALA A 93 2.92 3.21 -16.81
CA ALA A 93 4.37 3.33 -16.60
C ALA A 93 4.70 3.63 -15.13
N PHE A 94 3.87 4.43 -14.48
CA PHE A 94 4.03 4.75 -13.06
C PHE A 94 3.92 3.48 -12.20
N PHE A 95 2.88 2.68 -12.43
CA PHE A 95 2.69 1.46 -11.63
C PHE A 95 3.73 0.40 -11.94
N THR A 96 4.18 0.31 -13.17
CA THR A 96 5.27 -0.58 -13.55
C THR A 96 6.56 -0.19 -12.81
N ALA A 97 6.87 1.10 -12.76
CA ALA A 97 8.05 1.58 -12.04
C ALA A 97 7.97 1.28 -10.55
N MET A 98 6.80 1.48 -9.93
CA MET A 98 6.59 1.12 -8.53
C MET A 98 6.79 -0.37 -8.28
N SER A 99 6.23 -1.20 -9.15
CA SER A 99 6.35 -2.65 -9.04
C SER A 99 7.80 -3.10 -9.14
N ASN A 100 8.55 -2.53 -10.09
CA ASN A 100 9.96 -2.86 -10.27
C ASN A 100 10.80 -2.39 -9.07
N PHE A 101 10.49 -1.23 -8.53
CA PHE A 101 11.19 -0.71 -7.36
C PHE A 101 10.97 -1.62 -6.15
N ALA A 102 9.73 -2.05 -5.93
CA ALA A 102 9.41 -2.98 -4.85
C ALA A 102 10.12 -4.32 -5.04
N ALA A 103 10.12 -4.85 -6.27
CA ALA A 103 10.75 -6.12 -6.58
C ALA A 103 12.26 -6.10 -6.32
N ALA A 104 12.91 -4.97 -6.55
CA ALA A 104 14.34 -4.81 -6.25
C ALA A 104 14.62 -4.97 -4.76
N GLU A 105 13.63 -4.72 -3.91
CA GLU A 105 13.72 -4.91 -2.46
C GLU A 105 13.04 -6.22 -2.02
N GLN A 106 12.73 -7.09 -2.97
CA GLN A 106 12.10 -8.38 -2.74
C GLN A 106 10.70 -8.25 -2.13
N ILE A 107 10.00 -7.17 -2.46
CA ILE A 107 8.63 -6.91 -2.06
C ILE A 107 7.75 -6.98 -3.30
N ARG A 108 6.62 -7.66 -3.19
CA ARG A 108 5.68 -7.80 -4.30
C ARG A 108 4.62 -6.72 -4.20
N LEU A 109 4.39 -6.00 -5.29
CA LEU A 109 3.31 -5.01 -5.38
C LEU A 109 2.14 -5.61 -6.16
N VAL A 110 0.96 -5.53 -5.57
CA VAL A 110 -0.28 -5.98 -6.21
C VAL A 110 -1.25 -4.81 -6.25
N VAL A 111 -1.86 -4.59 -7.40
CA VAL A 111 -2.92 -3.57 -7.57
C VAL A 111 -4.20 -4.32 -7.90
N GLN A 112 -5.25 -4.06 -7.12
CA GLN A 112 -6.54 -4.72 -7.36
C GLN A 112 -7.68 -3.75 -7.12
N VAL A 113 -8.80 -4.01 -7.78
CA VAL A 113 -10.02 -3.22 -7.61
C VAL A 113 -10.83 -3.83 -6.50
N MET A 114 -11.26 -3.00 -5.54
CA MET A 114 -12.12 -3.45 -4.46
C MET A 114 -13.47 -3.84 -5.03
N GLN A 115 -13.98 -4.98 -4.58
CA GLN A 115 -15.32 -5.38 -4.95
C GLN A 115 -16.29 -4.82 -3.93
N THR A 116 -17.29 -4.09 -4.43
CA THR A 116 -18.36 -3.61 -3.56
C THR A 116 -19.42 -4.70 -3.47
N PRO A 117 -19.85 -5.05 -2.27
CA PRO A 117 -20.97 -6.00 -2.15
C PRO A 117 -22.23 -5.38 -2.73
N ASP A 118 -22.95 -6.18 -3.47
CA ASP A 118 -24.24 -5.76 -4.03
C ASP A 118 -25.34 -5.78 -2.96
#